data_47f858d8f186597769b0a7f306b08b09
#
_entry.id   47f858d8f186597769b0a7f306b08b09
#
_cell.length_a   1.000
_cell.length_b   1.000
_cell.length_c   1.000
_cell.angle_alpha   90.00
_cell.angle_beta   90.00
_cell.angle_gamma   90.00
#
_symmetry.space_group_name_H-M   'P 1'
#
loop_
_entity.id
_entity.type
_entity.pdbx_description
1 polymer ?
#
loop_
_entity_poly.entity_id
_entity_poly.type
_entity_poly.pdbx_seq_one_letter_code
_entity_poly.pdbx_strand_id
1 'polypeptide(L)'
;EQGLQKGVKMLILCNSHNPVGRVWTREELARIGELCCRYDVLILSDEIHADLALFGHRHTVMASVSEEIAARTLTAMAPSKTFNIAGMMNSVIIASNPEILEVYNRELTTLHLDLGNIFGHVTLKAAYRYGAGWLEELTRYLEGNVQFALDYFERELPQIKVLKPEGSFLLWLDFRGTGLSHEACGERLVKIGKVGLNDGLEFGEEGRGFRRMNIGCPRCVLEDGLERIKRACL
;
A
#
# COMPACT_ATOMS: atom_id res chain seq x y z
N GLU A 1 8.45 -16.52 -11.57
CA GLU A 1 8.67 -17.96 -11.75
C GLU A 1 10.05 -18.38 -11.26
N GLN A 2 11.13 -17.72 -11.67
CA GLN A 2 12.50 -18.07 -11.23
C GLN A 2 12.67 -18.16 -9.70
N GLY A 3 12.02 -17.28 -8.92
CA GLY A 3 12.04 -17.34 -7.46
C GLY A 3 11.33 -18.59 -6.92
N LEU A 4 10.19 -18.96 -7.52
CA LEU A 4 9.43 -20.15 -7.12
C LEU A 4 10.19 -21.45 -7.39
N GLN A 5 10.92 -21.52 -8.49
CA GLN A 5 11.80 -22.66 -8.83
C GLN A 5 12.92 -22.90 -7.80
N LYS A 6 13.29 -21.87 -7.02
CA LYS A 6 14.29 -21.99 -5.94
C LYS A 6 13.72 -22.57 -4.64
N GLY A 7 12.46 -23.00 -4.63
CA GLY A 7 11.84 -23.69 -3.49
C GLY A 7 11.35 -22.77 -2.38
N VAL A 8 10.98 -21.51 -2.70
CA VAL A 8 10.29 -20.63 -1.74
C VAL A 8 8.98 -21.27 -1.30
N LYS A 9 8.58 -21.05 -0.05
CA LYS A 9 7.39 -21.67 0.55
C LYS A 9 6.20 -20.72 0.61
N MET A 10 6.45 -19.42 0.55
CA MET A 10 5.41 -18.39 0.63
C MET A 10 5.75 -17.21 -0.28
N LEU A 11 4.75 -16.70 -0.96
CA LEU A 11 4.76 -15.42 -1.64
C LEU A 11 4.00 -14.41 -0.78
N ILE A 12 4.61 -13.26 -0.49
CA ILE A 12 3.92 -12.11 0.11
C ILE A 12 3.58 -11.16 -1.02
N LEU A 13 2.30 -10.97 -1.27
CA LEU A 13 1.76 -10.09 -2.31
C LEU A 13 1.14 -8.86 -1.67
N CYS A 14 1.61 -7.67 -2.04
CA CYS A 14 1.00 -6.40 -1.63
C CYS A 14 -0.01 -5.95 -2.70
N ASN A 15 -1.30 -5.92 -2.38
CA ASN A 15 -2.42 -5.63 -3.28
C ASN A 15 -3.50 -4.77 -2.56
N SER A 16 -3.68 -3.47 -2.84
CA SER A 16 -2.96 -2.66 -3.82
C SER A 16 -1.53 -2.37 -3.35
N HIS A 17 -0.62 -2.19 -4.31
CA HIS A 17 0.81 -2.22 -4.02
C HIS A 17 1.32 -0.92 -3.39
N ASN A 18 1.91 -1.00 -2.21
CA ASN A 18 2.69 0.04 -1.56
C ASN A 18 4.19 -0.25 -1.81
N PRO A 19 4.98 0.69 -2.39
CA PRO A 19 4.76 2.14 -2.41
C PRO A 19 4.16 2.72 -3.70
N VAL A 20 4.00 1.95 -4.75
CA VAL A 20 3.75 2.44 -6.12
C VAL A 20 2.28 2.82 -6.35
N GLY A 21 1.36 2.32 -5.53
CA GLY A 21 -0.07 2.59 -5.66
C GLY A 21 -0.74 1.81 -6.80
N ARG A 22 -0.15 0.70 -7.25
CA ARG A 22 -0.73 -0.11 -8.31
C ARG A 22 -1.86 -1.00 -7.80
N VAL A 23 -2.94 -1.12 -8.57
CA VAL A 23 -4.02 -2.10 -8.37
C VAL A 23 -3.84 -3.24 -9.37
N TRP A 24 -3.58 -4.46 -8.87
CA TRP A 24 -3.36 -5.62 -9.74
C TRP A 24 -4.64 -6.03 -10.48
N THR A 25 -4.51 -6.35 -11.77
CA THR A 25 -5.66 -6.86 -12.55
C THR A 25 -5.97 -8.31 -12.17
N ARG A 26 -7.21 -8.75 -12.47
CA ARG A 26 -7.62 -10.13 -12.23
C ARG A 26 -6.76 -11.13 -12.99
N GLU A 27 -6.36 -10.79 -14.21
CA GLU A 27 -5.53 -11.64 -15.08
C GLU A 27 -4.10 -11.80 -14.51
N GLU A 28 -3.53 -10.73 -13.97
CA GLU A 28 -2.22 -10.78 -13.32
C GLU A 28 -2.27 -11.62 -12.04
N LEU A 29 -3.31 -11.42 -11.23
CA LEU A 29 -3.52 -12.19 -10.02
C LEU A 29 -3.74 -13.69 -10.33
N ALA A 30 -4.51 -14.00 -11.38
CA ALA A 30 -4.68 -15.36 -11.85
C ALA A 30 -3.35 -16.00 -12.24
N ARG A 31 -2.53 -15.26 -13.01
CA ARG A 31 -1.21 -15.76 -13.42
C ARG A 31 -0.27 -16.00 -12.24
N ILE A 32 -0.26 -15.10 -11.25
CA ILE A 32 0.51 -15.26 -10.01
C ILE A 32 0.02 -16.51 -9.25
N GLY A 33 -1.29 -16.63 -9.07
CA GLY A 33 -1.92 -17.74 -8.35
C GLY A 33 -1.66 -19.09 -9.00
N GLU A 34 -1.82 -19.21 -10.32
CA GLU A 34 -1.50 -20.43 -11.09
C GLU A 34 -0.05 -20.87 -10.87
N LEU A 35 0.88 -19.92 -10.86
CA LEU A 35 2.29 -20.23 -10.59
C LEU A 35 2.47 -20.72 -9.14
N CYS A 36 1.84 -20.08 -8.16
CA CYS A 36 1.90 -20.52 -6.77
C CYS A 36 1.29 -21.92 -6.59
N CYS A 37 0.17 -22.22 -7.24
CA CYS A 37 -0.43 -23.56 -7.23
C CYS A 37 0.52 -24.61 -7.83
N ARG A 38 1.12 -24.31 -8.98
CA ARG A 38 2.07 -25.21 -9.67
C ARG A 38 3.29 -25.56 -8.84
N TYR A 39 3.82 -24.60 -8.07
CA TYR A 39 5.04 -24.77 -7.28
C TYR A 39 4.78 -25.06 -5.79
N ASP A 40 3.54 -25.32 -5.41
CA ASP A 40 3.14 -25.59 -4.01
C ASP A 40 3.54 -24.47 -3.03
N VAL A 41 3.24 -23.23 -3.40
CA VAL A 41 3.60 -22.02 -2.63
C VAL A 41 2.36 -21.40 -2.02
N LEU A 42 2.40 -21.07 -0.72
CA LEU A 42 1.36 -20.31 -0.04
C LEU A 42 1.40 -18.84 -0.47
N ILE A 43 0.24 -18.19 -0.41
CA ILE A 43 0.10 -16.77 -0.73
C ILE A 43 -0.38 -16.04 0.53
N LEU A 44 0.41 -15.08 1.02
CA LEU A 44 -0.05 -14.06 1.95
C LEU A 44 -0.37 -12.80 1.14
N SER A 45 -1.66 -12.54 0.92
CA SER A 45 -2.13 -11.34 0.22
C SER A 45 -2.40 -10.23 1.22
N ASP A 46 -1.51 -9.23 1.25
CA ASP A 46 -1.71 -8.01 2.05
C ASP A 46 -2.61 -7.05 1.27
N GLU A 47 -3.87 -6.99 1.67
CA GLU A 47 -4.94 -6.22 1.03
C GLU A 47 -5.42 -5.04 1.91
N ILE A 48 -4.56 -4.54 2.80
CA ILE A 48 -4.90 -3.43 3.71
C ILE A 48 -5.21 -2.12 3.00
N HIS A 49 -4.85 -1.98 1.72
CA HIS A 49 -5.18 -0.83 0.87
C HIS A 49 -6.35 -1.12 -0.11
N ALA A 50 -7.02 -2.26 0.00
CA ALA A 50 -8.06 -2.72 -0.93
C ALA A 50 -9.18 -1.70 -1.18
N ASP A 51 -9.67 -1.06 -0.11
CA ASP A 51 -10.79 -0.12 -0.15
C ASP A 51 -10.42 1.25 -0.77
N LEU A 52 -9.14 1.50 -1.01
CA LEU A 52 -8.61 2.78 -1.50
C LEU A 52 -8.22 2.71 -2.98
N ALA A 53 -8.97 2.00 -3.80
CA ALA A 53 -8.84 2.06 -5.26
C ALA A 53 -9.35 3.42 -5.77
N LEU A 54 -8.58 4.07 -6.65
CA LEU A 54 -8.80 5.42 -7.13
C LEU A 54 -9.10 5.43 -8.64
N PHE A 55 -9.65 6.53 -9.14
CA PHE A 55 -9.86 6.80 -10.57
C PHE A 55 -10.63 5.70 -11.31
N GLY A 56 -11.59 5.07 -10.64
CA GLY A 56 -12.41 4.02 -11.22
C GLY A 56 -11.76 2.63 -11.27
N HIS A 57 -10.52 2.49 -10.78
CA HIS A 57 -9.91 1.18 -10.59
C HIS A 57 -10.70 0.37 -9.55
N ARG A 58 -10.65 -0.96 -9.67
CA ARG A 58 -11.33 -1.87 -8.75
C ARG A 58 -10.36 -2.90 -8.22
N HIS A 59 -10.30 -3.00 -6.91
CA HIS A 59 -9.54 -4.05 -6.25
C HIS A 59 -10.14 -5.42 -6.55
N THR A 60 -9.28 -6.39 -6.82
CA THR A 60 -9.64 -7.81 -6.92
C THR A 60 -8.99 -8.54 -5.75
N VAL A 61 -9.80 -9.19 -4.93
CA VAL A 61 -9.31 -10.03 -3.83
C VAL A 61 -8.61 -11.26 -4.41
N MET A 62 -7.37 -11.53 -3.99
CA MET A 62 -6.57 -12.66 -4.50
C MET A 62 -7.31 -13.99 -4.37
N ALA A 63 -7.90 -14.24 -3.20
CA ALA A 63 -8.68 -15.47 -2.94
C ALA A 63 -9.96 -15.59 -3.75
N SER A 64 -10.43 -14.52 -4.41
CA SER A 64 -11.64 -14.56 -5.27
C SER A 64 -11.37 -15.00 -6.71
N VAL A 65 -10.10 -15.21 -7.07
CA VAL A 65 -9.72 -15.55 -8.45
C VAL A 65 -10.17 -16.95 -8.83
N SER A 66 -9.87 -17.95 -7.98
CA SER A 66 -10.36 -19.33 -8.12
C SER A 66 -10.34 -20.05 -6.77
N GLU A 67 -11.06 -21.17 -6.65
CA GLU A 67 -11.09 -22.00 -5.44
C GLU A 67 -9.71 -22.59 -5.11
N GLU A 68 -8.94 -23.00 -6.12
CA GLU A 68 -7.60 -23.53 -5.94
C GLU A 68 -6.64 -22.49 -5.37
N ILE A 69 -6.71 -21.25 -5.86
CA ILE A 69 -5.93 -20.12 -5.35
C ILE A 69 -6.39 -19.75 -3.93
N ALA A 70 -7.70 -19.72 -3.68
CA ALA A 70 -8.26 -19.44 -2.36
C ALA A 70 -7.77 -20.43 -1.30
N ALA A 71 -7.69 -21.73 -1.65
CA ALA A 71 -7.21 -22.79 -0.76
C ALA A 71 -5.75 -22.61 -0.29
N ARG A 72 -4.98 -21.74 -0.94
CA ARG A 72 -3.56 -21.44 -0.63
C ARG A 72 -3.35 -20.03 -0.14
N THR A 73 -4.40 -19.22 -0.02
CA THR A 73 -4.29 -17.79 0.26
C THR A 73 -4.72 -17.47 1.69
N LEU A 74 -3.87 -16.73 2.40
CA LEU A 74 -4.25 -15.94 3.57
C LEU A 74 -4.39 -14.49 3.11
N THR A 75 -5.58 -13.93 3.26
CA THR A 75 -5.86 -12.52 2.96
C THR A 75 -5.77 -11.71 4.25
N ALA A 76 -4.87 -10.73 4.28
CA ALA A 76 -4.72 -9.80 5.39
C ALA A 76 -5.43 -8.49 5.07
N MET A 77 -6.38 -8.08 5.91
CA MET A 77 -7.14 -6.84 5.77
C MET A 77 -7.14 -6.06 7.09
N ALA A 78 -7.28 -4.74 7.00
CA ALA A 78 -7.44 -3.91 8.18
C ALA A 78 -8.20 -2.61 7.85
N PRO A 79 -9.05 -2.11 8.74
CA PRO A 79 -9.73 -0.83 8.57
C PRO A 79 -8.77 0.36 8.78
N SER A 80 -7.56 0.10 9.25
CA SER A 80 -6.59 1.09 9.71
C SER A 80 -6.19 2.11 8.64
N LYS A 81 -6.02 1.67 7.40
CA LYS A 81 -5.67 2.55 6.27
C LYS A 81 -6.91 3.21 5.68
N THR A 82 -7.95 2.43 5.48
CA THR A 82 -9.23 2.86 4.91
C THR A 82 -9.87 3.99 5.72
N PHE A 83 -9.90 3.85 7.05
CA PHE A 83 -10.63 4.73 7.96
C PHE A 83 -9.72 5.56 8.90
N ASN A 84 -8.41 5.60 8.63
CA ASN A 84 -7.43 6.35 9.42
C ASN A 84 -7.46 6.02 10.93
N ILE A 85 -7.56 4.74 11.26
CA ILE A 85 -7.67 4.25 12.64
C ILE A 85 -6.53 3.29 13.03
N ALA A 86 -5.33 3.54 12.52
CA ALA A 86 -4.17 2.68 12.76
C ALA A 86 -3.84 2.49 14.27
N GLY A 87 -4.12 3.51 15.09
CA GLY A 87 -3.94 3.45 16.54
C GLY A 87 -4.80 2.40 17.25
N MET A 88 -5.86 1.88 16.59
CA MET A 88 -6.69 0.80 17.11
C MET A 88 -6.04 -0.58 16.99
N MET A 89 -4.95 -0.71 16.22
CA MET A 89 -4.10 -1.90 16.10
C MET A 89 -4.90 -3.19 15.91
N ASN A 90 -5.80 -3.19 14.91
CA ASN A 90 -6.67 -4.33 14.61
C ASN A 90 -6.59 -4.69 13.12
N SER A 91 -6.51 -5.98 12.85
CA SER A 91 -6.51 -6.55 11.49
C SER A 91 -7.31 -7.85 11.47
N VAL A 92 -7.59 -8.33 10.27
CA VAL A 92 -8.33 -9.57 10.03
C VAL A 92 -7.52 -10.43 9.08
N ILE A 93 -7.38 -11.71 9.40
CA ILE A 93 -6.89 -12.73 8.47
C ILE A 93 -8.06 -13.58 8.03
N ILE A 94 -8.18 -13.77 6.73
CA ILE A 94 -9.23 -14.57 6.10
C ILE A 94 -8.55 -15.68 5.30
N ALA A 95 -8.96 -16.92 5.55
CA ALA A 95 -8.52 -18.08 4.79
C ALA A 95 -9.69 -19.04 4.61
N SER A 96 -9.88 -19.57 3.40
CA SER A 96 -10.90 -20.57 3.11
C SER A 96 -10.45 -21.98 3.48
N ASN A 97 -9.14 -22.22 3.56
CA ASN A 97 -8.56 -23.49 3.99
C ASN A 97 -8.49 -23.57 5.52
N PRO A 98 -9.27 -24.48 6.16
CA PRO A 98 -9.32 -24.59 7.61
C PRO A 98 -7.98 -25.02 8.23
N GLU A 99 -7.17 -25.82 7.53
CA GLU A 99 -5.88 -26.30 8.03
C GLU A 99 -4.90 -25.12 8.18
N ILE A 100 -4.85 -24.24 7.18
CA ILE A 100 -4.01 -23.02 7.21
C ILE A 100 -4.47 -22.09 8.34
N LEU A 101 -5.79 -21.92 8.48
CA LEU A 101 -6.37 -21.06 9.50
C LEU A 101 -6.12 -21.62 10.92
N GLU A 102 -6.15 -22.94 11.08
CA GLU A 102 -5.84 -23.60 12.35
C GLU A 102 -4.38 -23.38 12.77
N VAL A 103 -3.43 -23.56 11.83
CA VAL A 103 -2.02 -23.28 12.08
C VAL A 103 -1.81 -21.83 12.48
N TYR A 104 -2.41 -20.89 11.75
CA TYR A 104 -2.33 -19.47 12.06
C TYR A 104 -2.87 -19.15 13.45
N ASN A 105 -4.07 -19.64 13.80
CA ASN A 105 -4.68 -19.41 15.11
C ASN A 105 -3.86 -20.01 16.25
N ARG A 106 -3.29 -21.19 16.07
CA ARG A 106 -2.40 -21.82 17.06
C ARG A 106 -1.18 -20.94 17.34
N GLU A 107 -0.55 -20.37 16.30
CA GLU A 107 0.58 -19.46 16.49
C GLU A 107 0.17 -18.18 17.21
N LEU A 108 -0.98 -17.59 16.87
CA LEU A 108 -1.51 -16.41 17.59
C LEU A 108 -1.71 -16.70 19.09
N THR A 109 -2.33 -17.84 19.42
CA THR A 109 -2.57 -18.23 20.82
C THR A 109 -1.25 -18.50 21.55
N THR A 110 -0.29 -19.15 20.88
CA THR A 110 1.05 -19.41 21.45
C THR A 110 1.79 -18.11 21.79
N LEU A 111 1.59 -17.06 20.96
CA LEU A 111 2.21 -15.75 21.16
C LEU A 111 1.35 -14.80 22.01
N HIS A 112 0.21 -15.25 22.50
CA HIS A 112 -0.79 -14.43 23.24
C HIS A 112 -1.24 -13.17 22.48
N LEU A 113 -1.38 -13.27 21.14
CA LEU A 113 -1.84 -12.19 20.26
C LEU A 113 -3.31 -12.31 19.88
N ASP A 114 -3.99 -13.38 20.32
CA ASP A 114 -5.38 -13.73 20.03
C ASP A 114 -6.41 -12.86 20.77
N LEU A 115 -6.03 -12.27 21.91
CA LEU A 115 -6.93 -11.42 22.70
C LEU A 115 -7.26 -10.08 22.04
N GLY A 116 -6.31 -9.52 21.28
CA GLY A 116 -6.48 -8.26 20.57
C GLY A 116 -6.81 -7.07 21.47
N ASN A 117 -7.27 -5.98 20.83
CA ASN A 117 -7.72 -4.77 21.52
C ASN A 117 -9.25 -4.67 21.41
N ILE A 118 -9.92 -4.59 22.55
CA ILE A 118 -11.40 -4.55 22.61
C ILE A 118 -11.98 -3.36 21.83
N PHE A 119 -11.35 -2.17 21.93
CA PHE A 119 -11.75 -1.00 21.15
C PHE A 119 -11.45 -1.17 19.65
N GLY A 120 -10.40 -1.91 19.32
CA GLY A 120 -10.07 -2.27 17.94
C GLY A 120 -11.19 -3.09 17.29
N HIS A 121 -11.72 -4.11 17.99
CA HIS A 121 -12.83 -4.92 17.47
C HIS A 121 -14.10 -4.10 17.26
N VAL A 122 -14.47 -3.26 18.24
CA VAL A 122 -15.65 -2.40 18.14
C VAL A 122 -15.50 -1.39 16.99
N THR A 123 -14.33 -0.76 16.90
CA THR A 123 -14.03 0.24 15.87
C THR A 123 -14.01 -0.37 14.47
N LEU A 124 -13.40 -1.56 14.29
CA LEU A 124 -13.42 -2.29 13.02
C LEU A 124 -14.85 -2.55 12.55
N LYS A 125 -15.68 -3.10 13.45
CA LYS A 125 -17.07 -3.39 13.12
C LYS A 125 -17.87 -2.12 12.79
N ALA A 126 -17.67 -1.04 13.53
CA ALA A 126 -18.35 0.24 13.30
C ALA A 126 -17.90 0.88 11.98
N ALA A 127 -16.58 0.88 11.70
CA ALA A 127 -16.00 1.44 10.48
C ALA A 127 -16.58 0.79 9.22
N TYR A 128 -16.54 -0.53 9.12
CA TYR A 128 -17.08 -1.23 7.95
C TYR A 128 -18.61 -1.19 7.87
N ARG A 129 -19.31 -1.09 8.99
CA ARG A 129 -20.78 -1.04 9.02
C ARG A 129 -21.34 0.34 8.65
N TYR A 130 -20.66 1.41 9.03
CA TYR A 130 -21.20 2.77 8.96
C TYR A 130 -20.32 3.75 8.15
N GLY A 131 -19.11 3.36 7.77
CA GLY A 131 -18.12 4.26 7.18
C GLY A 131 -18.19 4.44 5.66
N ALA A 132 -19.14 3.81 4.95
CA ALA A 132 -19.19 3.83 3.48
C ALA A 132 -19.24 5.26 2.91
N GLY A 133 -20.14 6.13 3.42
CA GLY A 133 -20.24 7.50 2.94
C GLY A 133 -18.99 8.32 3.18
N TRP A 134 -18.35 8.13 4.35
CA TRP A 134 -17.06 8.77 4.64
C TRP A 134 -15.96 8.32 3.67
N LEU A 135 -15.92 7.02 3.36
CA LEU A 135 -14.95 6.45 2.42
C LEU A 135 -15.12 7.02 1.00
N GLU A 136 -16.35 7.17 0.53
CA GLU A 136 -16.63 7.78 -0.78
C GLU A 136 -16.14 9.25 -0.85
N GLU A 137 -16.35 10.01 0.21
CA GLU A 137 -15.86 11.38 0.29
C GLU A 137 -14.33 11.43 0.36
N LEU A 138 -13.71 10.56 1.16
CA LEU A 138 -12.26 10.44 1.25
C LEU A 138 -11.64 10.09 -0.11
N THR A 139 -12.20 9.11 -0.81
CA THR A 139 -11.68 8.67 -2.12
C THR A 139 -11.69 9.84 -3.11
N ARG A 140 -12.79 10.59 -3.22
CA ARG A 140 -12.87 11.80 -4.07
C ARG A 140 -11.86 12.87 -3.65
N TYR A 141 -11.66 13.04 -2.35
CA TYR A 141 -10.68 13.98 -1.82
C TYR A 141 -9.24 13.59 -2.16
N LEU A 142 -8.91 12.30 -2.02
CA LEU A 142 -7.59 11.74 -2.38
C LEU A 142 -7.32 11.88 -3.88
N GLU A 143 -8.28 11.57 -4.73
CA GLU A 143 -8.18 11.78 -6.20
C GLU A 143 -7.86 13.24 -6.53
N GLY A 144 -8.53 14.17 -5.86
CA GLY A 144 -8.24 15.61 -5.99
C GLY A 144 -6.81 15.96 -5.52
N ASN A 145 -6.31 15.37 -4.43
CA ASN A 145 -4.95 15.59 -3.96
C ASN A 145 -3.91 14.99 -4.92
N VAL A 146 -4.17 13.79 -5.45
CA VAL A 146 -3.30 13.18 -6.48
C VAL A 146 -3.21 14.08 -7.69
N GLN A 147 -4.34 14.50 -8.26
CA GLN A 147 -4.35 15.35 -9.47
C GLN A 147 -3.61 16.65 -9.22
N PHE A 148 -3.87 17.31 -8.10
CA PHE A 148 -3.19 18.55 -7.72
C PHE A 148 -1.67 18.38 -7.63
N ALA A 149 -1.20 17.28 -7.02
CA ALA A 149 0.22 17.01 -6.91
C ALA A 149 0.86 16.71 -8.29
N LEU A 150 0.18 15.93 -9.15
CA LEU A 150 0.66 15.65 -10.51
C LEU A 150 0.82 16.92 -11.33
N ASP A 151 -0.21 17.80 -11.34
CA ASP A 151 -0.18 19.07 -12.05
C ASP A 151 0.92 20.01 -11.53
N TYR A 152 1.15 19.98 -10.20
CA TYR A 152 2.24 20.74 -9.58
C TYR A 152 3.61 20.26 -10.03
N PHE A 153 3.87 18.95 -9.95
CA PHE A 153 5.15 18.39 -10.38
C PHE A 153 5.42 18.62 -11.86
N GLU A 154 4.42 18.44 -12.71
CA GLU A 154 4.55 18.68 -14.16
C GLU A 154 4.93 20.13 -14.47
N ARG A 155 4.33 21.10 -13.78
CA ARG A 155 4.55 22.52 -14.01
C ARG A 155 5.81 23.05 -13.35
N GLU A 156 6.05 22.69 -12.08
CA GLU A 156 7.04 23.34 -11.23
C GLU A 156 8.34 22.51 -11.08
N LEU A 157 8.27 21.20 -11.23
CA LEU A 157 9.36 20.26 -11.00
C LEU A 157 9.37 19.12 -12.03
N PRO A 158 9.41 19.43 -13.35
CA PRO A 158 9.27 18.42 -14.41
C PRO A 158 10.38 17.37 -14.42
N GLN A 159 11.50 17.63 -13.73
CA GLN A 159 12.60 16.67 -13.54
C GLN A 159 12.26 15.55 -12.54
N ILE A 160 11.21 15.71 -11.69
CA ILE A 160 10.72 14.67 -10.80
C ILE A 160 9.55 13.98 -11.49
N LYS A 161 9.70 12.68 -11.76
CA LYS A 161 8.61 11.91 -12.35
C LYS A 161 7.74 11.30 -11.25
N VAL A 162 6.43 11.41 -11.43
CA VAL A 162 5.45 10.86 -10.49
C VAL A 162 4.62 9.82 -11.22
N LEU A 163 4.58 8.61 -10.68
CA LEU A 163 3.66 7.60 -11.17
C LEU A 163 2.26 7.93 -10.62
N LYS A 164 1.28 8.09 -11.53
CA LYS A 164 -0.11 8.26 -11.11
C LYS A 164 -0.57 6.98 -10.41
N PRO A 165 -0.95 7.04 -9.13
CA PRO A 165 -1.41 5.85 -8.42
C PRO A 165 -2.81 5.44 -8.90
N GLU A 166 -3.04 4.14 -8.90
CA GLU A 166 -4.35 3.52 -9.14
C GLU A 166 -5.11 3.27 -7.82
N GLY A 167 -4.39 3.38 -6.70
CA GLY A 167 -4.94 3.19 -5.35
C GLY A 167 -4.02 3.71 -4.27
N SER A 168 -4.48 3.65 -3.01
CA SER A 168 -3.79 4.16 -1.83
C SER A 168 -3.77 5.70 -1.77
N PHE A 169 -3.07 6.24 -0.78
CA PHE A 169 -2.83 7.68 -0.56
C PHE A 169 -1.34 8.02 -0.62
N LEU A 170 -0.60 7.27 -1.43
CA LEU A 170 0.86 7.36 -1.53
C LEU A 170 1.27 7.70 -2.97
N LEU A 171 2.24 8.60 -3.11
CA LEU A 171 2.89 8.89 -4.38
C LEU A 171 4.32 8.37 -4.36
N TRP A 172 4.72 7.74 -5.45
CA TRP A 172 6.08 7.30 -5.68
C TRP A 172 6.78 8.27 -6.61
N LEU A 173 7.77 9.01 -6.07
CA LEU A 173 8.44 10.12 -6.71
C LEU A 173 9.83 9.70 -7.17
N ASP A 174 10.11 9.83 -8.47
CA ASP A 174 11.42 9.57 -9.06
C ASP A 174 12.24 10.86 -9.15
N PHE A 175 13.23 10.99 -8.28
CA PHE A 175 14.13 12.13 -8.21
C PHE A 175 15.38 11.99 -9.09
N ARG A 176 15.56 10.89 -9.80
CA ARG A 176 16.76 10.63 -10.61
C ARG A 176 17.01 11.68 -11.69
N GLY A 177 15.93 12.31 -12.17
CA GLY A 177 16.01 13.42 -13.15
C GLY A 177 16.52 14.75 -12.59
N THR A 178 16.71 14.87 -11.25
CA THR A 178 17.19 16.11 -10.62
C THR A 178 18.71 16.32 -10.71
N GLY A 179 19.46 15.28 -11.08
CA GLY A 179 20.92 15.30 -11.06
C GLY A 179 21.55 15.19 -9.68
N LEU A 180 20.75 15.10 -8.60
CA LEU A 180 21.23 14.90 -7.24
C LEU A 180 21.49 13.42 -6.96
N SER A 181 22.53 13.12 -6.17
CA SER A 181 22.65 11.75 -5.63
C SER A 181 21.49 11.44 -4.68
N HIS A 182 21.27 10.16 -4.41
CA HIS A 182 20.22 9.72 -3.50
C HIS A 182 20.35 10.37 -2.11
N GLU A 183 21.58 10.40 -1.59
CA GLU A 183 21.92 10.95 -0.29
C GLU A 183 21.77 12.48 -0.26
N ALA A 184 22.29 13.16 -1.28
CA ALA A 184 22.18 14.62 -1.40
C ALA A 184 20.72 15.07 -1.52
N CYS A 185 19.89 14.33 -2.26
CA CYS A 185 18.45 14.55 -2.35
C CYS A 185 17.79 14.49 -0.96
N GLY A 186 18.02 13.41 -0.21
CA GLY A 186 17.48 13.24 1.14
C GLY A 186 17.93 14.33 2.11
N GLU A 187 19.22 14.69 2.07
CA GLU A 187 19.79 15.74 2.91
C GLU A 187 19.15 17.12 2.61
N ARG A 188 18.99 17.47 1.33
CA ARG A 188 18.37 18.73 0.90
C ARG A 188 16.88 18.80 1.29
N LEU A 189 16.13 17.71 1.10
CA LEU A 189 14.73 17.62 1.53
C LEU A 189 14.59 17.94 3.02
N VAL A 190 15.44 17.36 3.88
CA VAL A 190 15.38 17.57 5.33
C VAL A 190 15.96 18.94 5.73
N LYS A 191 17.17 19.33 5.25
CA LYS A 191 17.88 20.52 5.73
C LYS A 191 17.35 21.81 5.11
N ILE A 192 17.01 21.81 3.82
CA ILE A 192 16.56 23.00 3.08
C ILE A 192 15.04 23.03 3.00
N GLY A 193 14.44 21.94 2.50
CA GLY A 193 12.99 21.83 2.36
C GLY A 193 12.25 21.75 3.68
N LYS A 194 12.88 21.22 4.74
CA LYS A 194 12.21 20.90 6.02
C LYS A 194 11.01 20.00 5.82
N VAL A 195 11.14 19.03 4.91
CA VAL A 195 10.11 18.03 4.59
C VAL A 195 10.71 16.62 4.71
N GLY A 196 10.00 15.74 5.41
CA GLY A 196 10.35 14.34 5.57
C GLY A 196 9.53 13.48 4.59
N LEU A 197 10.20 12.79 3.68
CA LEU A 197 9.63 11.77 2.82
C LEU A 197 10.24 10.42 3.18
N ASN A 198 9.50 9.32 2.98
CA ASN A 198 10.10 8.00 3.16
C ASN A 198 11.20 7.77 2.14
N ASP A 199 12.29 7.16 2.59
CA ASP A 199 13.39 6.80 1.73
C ASP A 199 13.03 5.62 0.82
N GLY A 200 13.35 5.72 -0.47
CA GLY A 200 13.09 4.64 -1.41
C GLY A 200 13.83 3.35 -1.07
N LEU A 201 15.02 3.44 -0.47
CA LEU A 201 15.80 2.27 -0.05
C LEU A 201 15.13 1.44 1.06
N GLU A 202 14.14 2.00 1.79
CA GLU A 202 13.30 1.21 2.72
C GLU A 202 12.51 0.11 1.99
N PHE A 203 12.35 0.22 0.66
CA PHE A 203 11.59 -0.71 -0.19
C PHE A 203 12.48 -1.61 -1.06
N GLY A 204 13.78 -1.54 -0.88
CA GLY A 204 14.77 -2.30 -1.64
C GLY A 204 15.74 -1.41 -2.41
N GLU A 205 16.82 -2.00 -2.94
CA GLU A 205 17.88 -1.27 -3.63
C GLU A 205 17.38 -0.59 -4.92
N GLU A 206 16.34 -1.14 -5.55
CA GLU A 206 15.66 -0.57 -6.72
C GLU A 206 14.95 0.76 -6.40
N GLY A 207 14.72 1.04 -5.12
CA GLY A 207 14.17 2.31 -4.62
C GLY A 207 15.18 3.45 -4.58
N ARG A 208 16.45 3.21 -4.94
CA ARG A 208 17.48 4.26 -4.99
C ARG A 208 17.10 5.37 -5.98
N GLY A 209 17.13 6.61 -5.49
CA GLY A 209 16.68 7.79 -6.26
C GLY A 209 15.18 8.06 -6.18
N PHE A 210 14.44 7.24 -5.46
CA PHE A 210 13.00 7.45 -5.22
C PHE A 210 12.70 7.92 -3.80
N ARG A 211 11.52 8.53 -3.64
CA ARG A 211 10.93 8.88 -2.34
C ARG A 211 9.43 8.58 -2.36
N ARG A 212 8.89 8.14 -1.21
CA ARG A 212 7.44 7.95 -1.05
C ARG A 212 6.86 9.13 -0.28
N MET A 213 5.81 9.74 -0.85
CA MET A 213 5.08 10.86 -0.27
C MET A 213 3.66 10.43 0.12
N ASN A 214 3.24 10.75 1.34
CA ASN A 214 1.86 10.58 1.77
C ASN A 214 1.05 11.83 1.41
N ILE A 215 -0.07 11.66 0.68
CA ILE A 215 -0.99 12.73 0.28
C ILE A 215 -2.35 12.65 1.00
N GLY A 216 -2.50 11.74 1.96
CA GLY A 216 -3.66 11.62 2.83
C GLY A 216 -3.66 12.69 3.93
N CYS A 217 -3.60 13.95 3.55
CA CYS A 217 -3.56 15.11 4.42
C CYS A 217 -4.43 16.26 3.88
N PRO A 218 -4.73 17.30 4.68
CA PRO A 218 -5.38 18.51 4.19
C PRO A 218 -4.63 19.13 3.02
N ARG A 219 -5.38 19.71 2.05
CA ARG A 219 -4.81 20.31 0.85
C ARG A 219 -3.74 21.37 1.16
N CYS A 220 -3.93 22.22 2.17
CA CYS A 220 -2.95 23.23 2.56
C CYS A 220 -1.63 22.64 3.04
N VAL A 221 -1.66 21.45 3.68
CA VAL A 221 -0.45 20.72 4.08
C VAL A 221 0.25 20.14 2.86
N LEU A 222 -0.50 19.62 1.89
CA LEU A 222 0.05 19.14 0.62
C LEU A 222 0.73 20.27 -0.15
N GLU A 223 0.08 21.42 -0.27
CA GLU A 223 0.60 22.64 -0.92
C GLU A 223 1.93 23.09 -0.29
N ASP A 224 1.95 23.25 1.04
CA ASP A 224 3.18 23.61 1.76
C ASP A 224 4.28 22.55 1.56
N GLY A 225 3.91 21.26 1.59
CA GLY A 225 4.86 20.17 1.34
C GLY A 225 5.49 20.23 -0.06
N LEU A 226 4.71 20.49 -1.08
CA LEU A 226 5.17 20.62 -2.47
C LEU A 226 6.10 21.84 -2.65
N GLU A 227 5.75 23.00 -2.07
CA GLU A 227 6.63 24.18 -2.07
C GLU A 227 7.95 23.93 -1.34
N ARG A 228 7.93 23.14 -0.27
CA ARG A 228 9.14 22.71 0.45
C ARG A 228 10.03 21.80 -0.40
N ILE A 229 9.42 20.86 -1.13
CA ILE A 229 10.15 19.99 -2.07
C ILE A 229 10.79 20.85 -3.16
N LYS A 230 10.05 21.81 -3.73
CA LYS A 230 10.57 22.73 -4.74
C LYS A 230 11.81 23.48 -4.25
N ARG A 231 11.76 24.07 -3.05
CA ARG A 231 12.94 24.75 -2.45
C ARG A 231 14.14 23.82 -2.25
N ALA A 232 13.91 22.55 -1.97
CA ALA A 232 14.97 21.57 -1.82
C ALA A 232 15.64 21.20 -3.14
N CYS A 233 14.91 21.32 -4.26
CA CYS A 233 15.38 20.90 -5.59
C CYS A 233 15.98 22.07 -6.42
N LEU A 234 15.73 23.30 -6.01
CA LEU A 234 16.35 24.49 -6.59
C LEU A 234 17.69 24.80 -5.90
#